data_4e2d5749dc0096a7c9e0b975e1a0094c
#
_entry.id   4e2d5749dc0096a7c9e0b975e1a0094c
#
_cell.length_a   1.000
_cell.length_b   1.000
_cell.length_c   1.000
_cell.angle_alpha   90.00
_cell.angle_beta   90.00
_cell.angle_gamma   90.00
#
_symmetry.space_group_name_H-M   'P 1'
#
loop_
_entity.id
_entity.type
_entity.pdbx_description
1 polymer ?
#
loop_
_entity_poly.entity_id
_entity_poly.type
_entity_poly.pdbx_seq_one_letter_code
_entity_poly.pdbx_strand_id
1 'polypeptide(L)'
;VILTHYLRGLSGRALRIESGDTICTDTEALYLPDTLNRYASRDENHALYRLIATQLWAQTSFGTFRRTNPNAPLLSKQLSGYADPDRARQLFERLEQTRLDAGIRRALPGLARQMDQLWQDPESPNLRWQALITPLCRIGATIYDTLAVLRQAYPDTPPVPQAPPWATHIDIALAEKTIGERFQREQTQLREALSLWLQEQPRQDNAVTDLKISNADESQAPLRPASFVIEMNGAC
;
A
#
# COMPACT_ATOMS: atom_id res chain seq x y z
N VAL A 1 7.39 16.62 13.95
CA VAL A 1 7.84 17.61 12.93
C VAL A 1 8.83 16.98 11.94
N ILE A 2 9.97 16.40 12.38
CA ILE A 2 11.00 15.85 11.48
C ILE A 2 10.45 14.74 10.59
N LEU A 3 9.74 13.76 11.18
CA LEU A 3 9.18 12.63 10.45
C LEU A 3 8.12 13.04 9.41
N THR A 4 7.33 14.08 9.72
CA THR A 4 6.34 14.65 8.79
C THR A 4 7.01 15.23 7.54
N HIS A 5 8.11 15.99 7.73
CA HIS A 5 8.86 16.52 6.58
C HIS A 5 9.54 15.42 5.77
N TYR A 6 10.09 14.41 6.44
CA TYR A 6 10.66 13.24 5.78
C TYR A 6 9.64 12.52 4.90
N LEU A 7 8.47 12.20 5.46
CA LEU A 7 7.40 11.52 4.71
C LEU A 7 6.84 12.37 3.58
N ARG A 8 6.73 13.69 3.78
CA ARG A 8 6.33 14.61 2.71
C ARG A 8 7.33 14.62 1.55
N GLY A 9 8.63 14.56 1.86
CA GLY A 9 9.68 14.42 0.85
C GLY A 9 9.60 13.11 0.08
N LEU A 10 9.23 12.01 0.73
CA LEU A 10 9.06 10.70 0.09
C LEU A 10 7.78 10.60 -0.75
N SER A 11 6.67 11.10 -0.23
CA SER A 11 5.34 10.84 -0.81
C SER A 11 4.90 11.90 -1.82
N GLY A 12 5.52 13.10 -1.79
CA GLY A 12 5.04 14.26 -2.54
C GLY A 12 3.69 14.80 -2.09
N ARG A 13 3.08 14.20 -1.04
CA ARG A 13 1.80 14.61 -0.45
C ARG A 13 1.90 14.68 1.07
N ALA A 14 0.98 15.39 1.71
CA ALA A 14 0.88 15.46 3.16
C ALA A 14 0.21 14.19 3.71
N LEU A 15 1.01 13.17 4.05
CA LEU A 15 0.53 12.05 4.86
C LEU A 15 0.41 12.52 6.31
N ARG A 16 -0.72 12.22 6.95
CA ARG A 16 -0.93 12.50 8.37
C ARG A 16 -0.16 11.47 9.20
N ILE A 17 0.34 11.89 10.33
CA ILE A 17 0.91 11.00 11.35
C ILE A 17 0.00 11.15 12.56
N GLU A 18 -0.56 10.05 13.00
CA GLU A 18 -1.47 9.99 14.14
C GLU A 18 -0.91 9.02 15.18
N SER A 19 -1.20 9.29 16.44
CA SER A 19 -0.85 8.38 17.53
C SER A 19 -1.77 7.16 17.48
N GLY A 20 -1.19 5.98 17.67
CA GLY A 20 -1.95 4.73 17.68
C GLY A 20 -1.21 3.60 18.37
N ASP A 21 -1.95 2.69 19.02
CA ASP A 21 -1.38 1.52 19.70
C ASP A 21 -0.91 0.45 18.69
N THR A 22 -1.53 0.43 17.51
CA THR A 22 -1.16 -0.48 16.41
C THR A 22 -0.42 0.29 15.34
N ILE A 23 0.75 -0.23 14.94
CA ILE A 23 1.54 0.34 13.85
C ILE A 23 0.95 -0.11 12.53
N CYS A 24 0.20 0.76 11.87
CA CYS A 24 -0.47 0.49 10.59
C CYS A 24 -0.68 1.77 9.78
N THR A 25 -1.23 1.64 8.58
CA THR A 25 -1.68 2.76 7.75
C THR A 25 -3.06 2.47 7.17
N ASP A 26 -3.88 3.52 7.08
CA ASP A 26 -5.14 3.51 6.35
C ASP A 26 -4.99 4.08 4.92
N THR A 27 -3.77 4.34 4.47
CA THR A 27 -3.38 4.99 3.21
C THR A 27 -3.43 6.52 3.19
N GLU A 28 -4.11 7.17 4.13
CA GLU A 28 -4.15 8.64 4.30
C GLU A 28 -3.37 9.09 5.55
N ALA A 29 -3.30 8.22 6.56
CA ALA A 29 -2.54 8.44 7.79
C ALA A 29 -1.62 7.25 8.10
N LEU A 30 -0.57 7.53 8.87
CA LEU A 30 0.29 6.55 9.50
C LEU A 30 0.03 6.58 11.00
N TYR A 31 -0.36 5.45 11.55
CA TYR A 31 -0.57 5.27 12.97
C TYR A 31 0.70 4.73 13.61
N LEU A 32 1.26 5.48 14.53
CA LEU A 32 2.56 5.21 15.14
C LEU A 32 2.46 5.39 16.66
N PRO A 33 3.20 4.62 17.47
CA PRO A 33 3.24 4.84 18.91
C PRO A 33 3.95 6.16 19.22
N ASP A 34 3.54 6.83 20.30
CA ASP A 34 4.15 8.09 20.73
C ASP A 34 5.64 7.92 21.07
N THR A 35 6.01 6.77 21.57
CA THR A 35 7.38 6.43 21.94
C THR A 35 7.78 5.07 21.41
N LEU A 36 9.02 4.97 20.92
CA LEU A 36 9.63 3.71 20.51
C LEU A 36 10.96 3.54 21.25
N ASN A 37 11.06 2.47 22.02
CA ASN A 37 12.19 2.22 22.92
C ASN A 37 12.63 0.76 22.84
N ARG A 38 13.10 0.36 21.63
CA ARG A 38 13.53 -1.03 21.35
C ARG A 38 15.03 -1.25 21.53
N TYR A 39 15.82 -0.19 21.33
CA TYR A 39 17.27 -0.20 21.44
C TYR A 39 17.73 0.69 22.58
N ALA A 40 18.92 0.44 23.11
CA ALA A 40 19.51 1.27 24.16
C ALA A 40 19.91 2.67 23.62
N SER A 41 20.28 2.74 22.34
CA SER A 41 20.67 3.98 21.68
C SER A 41 19.45 4.75 21.17
N ARG A 42 19.43 6.07 21.43
CA ARG A 42 18.43 6.99 20.88
C ARG A 42 18.48 7.04 19.35
N ASP A 43 19.67 7.00 18.78
CA ASP A 43 19.87 7.09 17.33
C ASP A 43 19.34 5.84 16.62
N GLU A 44 19.54 4.65 17.22
CA GLU A 44 18.97 3.40 16.71
C GLU A 44 17.44 3.40 16.80
N ASN A 45 16.86 3.86 17.89
CA ASN A 45 15.41 4.02 18.02
C ASN A 45 14.85 5.02 17.01
N HIS A 46 15.54 6.12 16.74
CA HIS A 46 15.17 7.10 15.73
C HIS A 46 15.28 6.52 14.31
N ALA A 47 16.32 5.72 14.02
CA ALA A 47 16.48 5.02 12.76
C ALA A 47 15.36 3.99 12.57
N LEU A 48 15.04 3.21 13.60
CA LEU A 48 13.92 2.27 13.58
C LEU A 48 12.59 2.96 13.35
N TYR A 49 12.32 4.08 14.01
CA TYR A 49 11.08 4.85 13.85
C TYR A 49 10.91 5.32 12.40
N ARG A 50 12.00 5.77 11.78
CA ARG A 50 12.03 6.17 10.38
C ARG A 50 11.82 4.98 9.42
N LEU A 51 12.40 3.81 9.73
CA LEU A 51 12.19 2.59 8.96
C LEU A 51 10.73 2.14 9.00
N ILE A 52 10.12 2.11 10.18
CA ILE A 52 8.69 1.79 10.36
C ILE A 52 7.82 2.73 9.54
N ALA A 53 8.04 4.05 9.64
CA ALA A 53 7.27 5.03 8.88
C ALA A 53 7.45 4.86 7.35
N THR A 54 8.66 4.47 6.91
CA THR A 54 8.93 4.18 5.50
C THR A 54 8.22 2.91 5.04
N GLN A 55 8.10 1.89 5.89
CA GLN A 55 7.34 0.69 5.59
C GLN A 55 5.85 0.99 5.40
N LEU A 56 5.27 1.78 6.28
CA LEU A 56 3.87 2.19 6.15
C LEU A 56 3.64 3.03 4.88
N TRP A 57 4.56 3.94 4.56
CA TRP A 57 4.55 4.66 3.30
C TRP A 57 4.66 3.71 2.10
N ALA A 58 5.54 2.71 2.15
CA ALA A 58 5.76 1.77 1.07
C ALA A 58 4.52 0.90 0.79
N GLN A 59 3.73 0.52 1.80
CA GLN A 59 2.46 -0.19 1.61
C GLN A 59 1.55 0.57 0.63
N THR A 60 1.45 1.88 0.78
CA THR A 60 0.64 2.71 -0.13
C THR A 60 1.34 2.96 -1.46
N SER A 61 2.61 3.35 -1.42
CA SER A 61 3.33 3.83 -2.61
C SER A 61 3.74 2.72 -3.56
N PHE A 62 3.99 1.51 -3.03
CA PHE A 62 4.30 0.32 -3.83
C PHE A 62 3.08 -0.57 -4.08
N GLY A 63 1.88 -0.04 -3.80
CA GLY A 63 0.61 -0.59 -4.25
C GLY A 63 0.18 -1.89 -3.59
N THR A 64 0.41 -2.07 -2.27
CA THR A 64 -0.09 -3.23 -1.50
C THR A 64 -1.60 -3.40 -1.62
N PHE A 65 -2.35 -2.29 -1.67
CA PHE A 65 -3.81 -2.28 -1.76
C PHE A 65 -4.33 -2.09 -3.19
N ARG A 66 -3.46 -2.21 -4.21
CA ARG A 66 -3.85 -2.01 -5.60
C ARG A 66 -4.73 -3.15 -6.10
N ARG A 67 -5.75 -2.81 -6.87
CA ARG A 67 -6.62 -3.74 -7.59
C ARG A 67 -6.25 -3.74 -9.07
N THR A 68 -6.34 -4.90 -9.74
CA THR A 68 -6.09 -5.02 -11.18
C THR A 68 -7.09 -4.23 -12.01
N ASN A 69 -8.32 -4.18 -11.52
CA ASN A 69 -9.41 -3.41 -12.11
C ASN A 69 -10.47 -3.15 -11.02
N PRO A 70 -11.42 -2.24 -11.19
CA PRO A 70 -12.46 -1.92 -10.21
C PRO A 70 -13.30 -3.13 -9.77
N ASN A 71 -13.45 -4.13 -10.65
CA ASN A 71 -14.25 -5.34 -10.39
C ASN A 71 -13.42 -6.49 -9.78
N ALA A 72 -12.10 -6.34 -9.67
CA ALA A 72 -11.27 -7.36 -9.02
C ALA A 72 -11.68 -7.49 -7.54
N PRO A 73 -11.68 -8.72 -6.98
CA PRO A 73 -12.03 -8.89 -5.58
C PRO A 73 -11.07 -8.15 -4.67
N LEU A 74 -11.60 -7.60 -3.58
CA LEU A 74 -10.82 -6.97 -2.51
C LEU A 74 -9.78 -7.95 -1.96
N LEU A 75 -8.65 -7.43 -1.48
CA LEU A 75 -7.58 -8.25 -0.90
C LEU A 75 -8.09 -9.05 0.31
N SER A 76 -8.90 -8.42 1.18
CA SER A 76 -9.58 -9.09 2.30
C SER A 76 -10.39 -10.30 1.85
N LYS A 77 -11.16 -10.15 0.76
CA LYS A 77 -11.95 -11.24 0.18
C LYS A 77 -11.09 -12.34 -0.43
N GLN A 78 -9.95 -11.99 -1.05
CA GLN A 78 -9.03 -12.99 -1.59
C GLN A 78 -8.40 -13.82 -0.48
N LEU A 79 -7.99 -13.20 0.64
CA LEU A 79 -7.39 -13.90 1.78
C LEU A 79 -8.41 -14.72 2.56
N SER A 80 -9.66 -14.26 2.69
CA SER A 80 -10.72 -15.03 3.35
C SER A 80 -11.16 -16.28 2.57
N GLY A 81 -10.76 -16.42 1.32
CA GLY A 81 -11.03 -17.61 0.49
C GLY A 81 -10.11 -18.81 0.78
N TYR A 82 -9.09 -18.67 1.62
CA TYR A 82 -8.22 -19.78 2.01
C TYR A 82 -8.88 -20.63 3.12
N ALA A 83 -8.48 -21.89 3.22
CA ALA A 83 -9.01 -22.82 4.24
C ALA A 83 -8.74 -22.33 5.68
N ASP A 84 -7.59 -21.66 5.91
CA ASP A 84 -7.24 -20.96 7.13
C ASP A 84 -6.86 -19.51 6.76
N PRO A 85 -7.81 -18.56 6.86
CA PRO A 85 -7.59 -17.17 6.49
C PRO A 85 -6.53 -16.47 7.35
N ASP A 86 -6.40 -16.83 8.62
CA ASP A 86 -5.43 -16.20 9.52
C ASP A 86 -4.01 -16.61 9.16
N ARG A 87 -3.79 -17.88 8.86
CA ARG A 87 -2.52 -18.38 8.34
C ARG A 87 -2.18 -17.74 6.99
N ALA A 88 -3.17 -17.62 6.09
CA ALA A 88 -2.98 -16.98 4.80
C ALA A 88 -2.57 -15.52 4.95
N ARG A 89 -3.21 -14.78 5.88
CA ARG A 89 -2.88 -13.38 6.19
C ARG A 89 -1.47 -13.23 6.75
N GLN A 90 -1.09 -14.05 7.73
CA GLN A 90 0.26 -14.01 8.30
C GLN A 90 1.34 -14.28 7.25
N LEU A 91 1.13 -15.30 6.40
CA LEU A 91 2.06 -15.61 5.31
C LEU A 91 2.09 -14.48 4.27
N PHE A 92 0.93 -13.92 3.91
CA PHE A 92 0.82 -12.76 3.03
C PHE A 92 1.61 -11.57 3.57
N GLU A 93 1.41 -11.19 4.83
CA GLU A 93 2.11 -10.07 5.45
C GLU A 93 3.64 -10.27 5.38
N ARG A 94 4.10 -11.48 5.62
CA ARG A 94 5.53 -11.79 5.59
C ARG A 94 6.13 -11.72 4.18
N LEU A 95 5.41 -12.22 3.18
CA LEU A 95 5.80 -12.14 1.77
C LEU A 95 5.76 -10.69 1.27
N GLU A 96 4.71 -9.96 1.60
CA GLU A 96 4.56 -8.56 1.22
C GLU A 96 5.62 -7.68 1.87
N GLN A 97 5.93 -7.90 3.15
CA GLN A 97 7.05 -7.26 3.85
C GLN A 97 8.36 -7.43 3.07
N THR A 98 8.63 -8.63 2.58
CA THR A 98 9.84 -8.92 1.78
C THR A 98 9.87 -8.12 0.47
N ARG A 99 8.73 -8.04 -0.23
CA ARG A 99 8.60 -7.24 -1.45
C ARG A 99 8.83 -5.75 -1.19
N LEU A 100 8.20 -5.24 -0.12
CA LEU A 100 8.35 -3.84 0.28
C LEU A 100 9.80 -3.51 0.68
N ASP A 101 10.45 -4.38 1.46
CA ASP A 101 11.87 -4.22 1.83
C ASP A 101 12.77 -4.15 0.60
N ALA A 102 12.56 -5.04 -0.36
CA ALA A 102 13.31 -5.04 -1.62
C ALA A 102 13.07 -3.74 -2.42
N GLY A 103 11.85 -3.22 -2.43
CA GLY A 103 11.49 -1.93 -3.03
C GLY A 103 12.18 -0.75 -2.34
N ILE A 104 12.11 -0.70 -1.01
CA ILE A 104 12.74 0.34 -0.18
C ILE A 104 14.25 0.35 -0.38
N ARG A 105 14.90 -0.81 -0.34
CA ARG A 105 16.36 -0.93 -0.54
C ARG A 105 16.82 -0.36 -1.88
N ARG A 106 16.04 -0.53 -2.93
CA ARG A 106 16.34 0.02 -4.26
C ARG A 106 16.08 1.53 -4.33
N ALA A 107 14.94 1.97 -3.80
CA ALA A 107 14.56 3.38 -3.89
C ALA A 107 15.37 4.28 -2.94
N LEU A 108 15.80 3.76 -1.80
CA LEU A 108 16.41 4.50 -0.70
C LEU A 108 17.71 3.80 -0.19
N PRO A 109 18.81 3.83 -0.97
CA PRO A 109 20.05 3.13 -0.61
C PRO A 109 20.66 3.55 0.73
N GLY A 110 20.43 4.80 1.15
CA GLY A 110 20.85 5.28 2.47
C GLY A 110 20.10 4.58 3.61
N LEU A 111 18.82 4.29 3.41
CA LEU A 111 18.00 3.57 4.38
C LEU A 111 18.32 2.07 4.38
N ALA A 112 18.66 1.51 3.22
CA ALA A 112 19.10 0.12 3.11
C ALA A 112 20.30 -0.18 4.03
N ARG A 113 21.28 0.72 4.08
CA ARG A 113 22.44 0.59 5.01
C ARG A 113 22.02 0.61 6.47
N GLN A 114 21.00 1.40 6.83
CA GLN A 114 20.47 1.42 8.20
C GLN A 114 19.71 0.13 8.55
N MET A 115 18.99 -0.45 7.59
CA MET A 115 18.37 -1.75 7.75
C MET A 115 19.43 -2.81 8.07
N ASP A 116 20.56 -2.84 7.34
CA ASP A 116 21.64 -3.79 7.55
C ASP A 116 22.38 -3.58 8.88
N GLN A 117 22.46 -2.34 9.37
CA GLN A 117 23.05 -2.01 10.67
C GLN A 117 22.16 -2.42 11.85
N LEU A 118 20.85 -2.24 11.72
CA LEU A 118 19.89 -2.50 12.80
C LEU A 118 19.49 -3.97 12.90
N TRP A 119 19.65 -4.74 11.83
CA TRP A 119 19.22 -6.12 11.79
C TRP A 119 20.12 -6.98 10.92
N GLN A 120 20.69 -7.98 11.56
CA GLN A 120 21.30 -9.12 10.88
C GLN A 120 20.42 -10.32 11.17
N ASP A 121 19.96 -11.01 10.13
CA ASP A 121 19.14 -12.20 10.31
C ASP A 121 19.91 -13.23 11.15
N PRO A 122 19.43 -13.60 12.33
CA PRO A 122 20.15 -14.51 13.21
C PRO A 122 20.14 -15.96 12.70
N GLU A 123 19.27 -16.27 11.75
CA GLU A 123 19.13 -17.61 11.20
C GLU A 123 19.92 -17.75 9.90
N SER A 124 20.51 -18.95 9.70
CA SER A 124 21.09 -19.31 8.41
C SER A 124 20.01 -19.24 7.32
N PRO A 125 20.29 -18.66 6.15
CA PRO A 125 19.28 -18.44 5.13
C PRO A 125 18.62 -19.76 4.71
N ASN A 126 17.31 -19.86 4.92
CA ASN A 126 16.53 -20.99 4.44
C ASN A 126 16.44 -20.94 2.92
N LEU A 127 17.12 -21.87 2.25
CA LEU A 127 17.22 -21.92 0.78
C LEU A 127 15.83 -22.03 0.10
N ARG A 128 14.89 -22.78 0.72
CA ARG A 128 13.51 -22.89 0.19
C ARG A 128 12.80 -21.54 0.27
N TRP A 129 12.95 -20.82 1.39
CA TRP A 129 12.38 -19.48 1.54
C TRP A 129 13.01 -18.51 0.54
N GLN A 130 14.32 -18.50 0.40
CA GLN A 130 15.00 -17.62 -0.55
C GLN A 130 14.57 -17.87 -2.00
N ALA A 131 14.46 -19.13 -2.41
CA ALA A 131 13.96 -19.49 -3.73
C ALA A 131 12.52 -19.00 -3.94
N LEU A 132 11.66 -19.14 -2.91
CA LEU A 132 10.27 -18.72 -2.93
C LEU A 132 10.10 -17.21 -3.10
N ILE A 133 10.89 -16.40 -2.40
CA ILE A 133 10.78 -14.94 -2.41
C ILE A 133 11.51 -14.27 -3.58
N THR A 134 12.28 -14.99 -4.36
CA THR A 134 13.05 -14.45 -5.49
C THR A 134 12.20 -13.58 -6.44
N PRO A 135 10.95 -13.96 -6.81
CA PRO A 135 10.09 -13.11 -7.64
C PRO A 135 9.76 -11.77 -6.99
N LEU A 136 9.64 -11.73 -5.66
CA LEU A 136 9.29 -10.51 -4.89
C LEU A 136 10.43 -9.51 -4.84
N CYS A 137 11.66 -9.98 -5.00
CA CYS A 137 12.86 -9.15 -4.99
C CYS A 137 13.21 -8.54 -6.36
N ARG A 138 12.42 -8.80 -7.41
CA ARG A 138 12.67 -8.26 -8.76
C ARG A 138 12.29 -6.78 -8.85
N ILE A 139 12.90 -6.08 -9.81
CA ILE A 139 12.45 -4.73 -10.19
C ILE A 139 11.05 -4.85 -10.79
N GLY A 140 10.13 -3.99 -10.35
CA GLY A 140 8.75 -3.98 -10.80
C GLY A 140 7.85 -5.04 -10.17
N ALA A 141 8.32 -5.78 -9.15
CA ALA A 141 7.46 -6.71 -8.41
C ALA A 141 6.27 -5.97 -7.78
N THR A 142 5.08 -6.54 -7.94
CA THR A 142 3.80 -5.98 -7.55
C THR A 142 3.11 -6.84 -6.49
N ILE A 143 1.99 -6.37 -5.95
CA ILE A 143 1.11 -7.15 -5.06
C ILE A 143 0.66 -8.47 -5.71
N TYR A 144 0.53 -8.52 -7.04
CA TYR A 144 0.12 -9.75 -7.75
C TYR A 144 1.18 -10.83 -7.70
N ASP A 145 2.46 -10.44 -7.69
CA ASP A 145 3.58 -11.37 -7.48
C ASP A 145 3.50 -11.94 -6.06
N THR A 146 3.21 -11.10 -5.05
CA THR A 146 3.01 -11.55 -3.66
C THR A 146 1.85 -12.54 -3.56
N LEU A 147 0.71 -12.26 -4.18
CA LEU A 147 -0.44 -13.17 -4.20
C LEU A 147 -0.16 -14.47 -4.98
N ALA A 148 0.64 -14.42 -6.03
CA ALA A 148 1.06 -15.61 -6.77
C ALA A 148 1.96 -16.50 -5.92
N VAL A 149 2.95 -15.90 -5.24
CA VAL A 149 3.85 -16.61 -4.32
C VAL A 149 3.07 -17.16 -3.12
N LEU A 150 2.11 -16.41 -2.56
CA LEU A 150 1.24 -16.89 -1.49
C LEU A 150 0.49 -18.17 -1.91
N ARG A 151 -0.13 -18.18 -3.09
CA ARG A 151 -0.85 -19.35 -3.60
C ARG A 151 0.08 -20.57 -3.75
N GLN A 152 1.31 -20.36 -4.19
CA GLN A 152 2.31 -21.41 -4.33
C GLN A 152 2.78 -21.94 -2.97
N ALA A 153 3.01 -21.05 -2.00
CA ALA A 153 3.59 -21.39 -0.71
C ALA A 153 2.57 -21.96 0.29
N TYR A 154 1.29 -21.59 0.17
CA TYR A 154 0.29 -21.89 1.17
C TYR A 154 0.11 -23.40 1.46
N PRO A 155 0.10 -24.31 0.45
CA PRO A 155 -0.03 -25.76 0.71
C PRO A 155 1.16 -26.36 1.49
N ASP A 156 2.38 -25.90 1.20
CA ASP A 156 3.62 -26.38 1.81
C ASP A 156 4.55 -25.20 2.12
N THR A 157 4.21 -24.49 3.19
CA THR A 157 4.95 -23.29 3.63
C THR A 157 6.31 -23.69 4.21
N PRO A 158 7.45 -23.24 3.64
CA PRO A 158 8.75 -23.44 4.25
C PRO A 158 8.84 -22.68 5.58
N PRO A 159 9.81 -23.00 6.46
CA PRO A 159 10.07 -22.22 7.66
C PRO A 159 10.19 -20.73 7.31
N VAL A 160 9.37 -19.91 7.96
CA VAL A 160 9.32 -18.47 7.73
C VAL A 160 10.36 -17.79 8.63
N PRO A 161 11.32 -17.02 8.09
CA PRO A 161 12.33 -16.33 8.90
C PRO A 161 11.69 -15.33 9.87
N GLN A 162 12.42 -14.99 10.92
CA GLN A 162 11.99 -13.98 11.86
C GLN A 162 11.73 -12.64 11.17
N ALA A 163 10.68 -11.94 11.59
CA ALA A 163 10.38 -10.61 11.06
C ALA A 163 11.39 -9.58 11.56
N PRO A 164 11.88 -8.67 10.69
CA PRO A 164 12.77 -7.60 11.13
C PRO A 164 12.04 -6.62 12.06
N PRO A 165 12.77 -5.85 12.88
CA PRO A 165 12.19 -4.93 13.86
C PRO A 165 11.26 -3.86 13.28
N TRP A 166 11.42 -3.52 12.01
CA TRP A 166 10.58 -2.54 11.28
C TRP A 166 9.40 -3.17 10.56
N ALA A 167 9.21 -4.48 10.66
CA ALA A 167 8.03 -5.11 10.09
C ALA A 167 6.76 -4.52 10.70
N THR A 168 5.81 -4.14 9.86
CA THR A 168 4.56 -3.50 10.24
C THR A 168 3.38 -4.37 9.88
N HIS A 169 2.32 -4.23 10.66
CA HIS A 169 1.04 -4.86 10.34
C HIS A 169 0.42 -4.22 9.09
N ILE A 170 -0.27 -5.05 8.28
CA ILE A 170 -1.03 -4.61 7.12
C ILE A 170 -2.52 -4.70 7.47
N ASP A 171 -3.09 -3.59 7.94
CA ASP A 171 -4.52 -3.52 8.23
C ASP A 171 -5.31 -3.36 6.95
N ILE A 172 -5.61 -4.50 6.32
CA ILE A 172 -6.30 -4.56 5.04
C ILE A 172 -7.70 -3.98 5.14
N ALA A 173 -8.43 -4.27 6.22
CA ALA A 173 -9.80 -3.83 6.39
C ALA A 173 -9.89 -2.31 6.53
N LEU A 174 -9.01 -1.73 7.35
CA LEU A 174 -8.92 -0.28 7.54
C LEU A 174 -8.54 0.42 6.24
N ALA A 175 -7.53 -0.08 5.54
CA ALA A 175 -7.07 0.50 4.27
C ALA A 175 -8.15 0.43 3.19
N GLU A 176 -8.83 -0.72 3.02
CA GLU A 176 -9.91 -0.88 2.02
C GLU A 176 -11.10 0.04 2.32
N LYS A 177 -11.47 0.21 3.59
CA LYS A 177 -12.51 1.16 4.02
C LYS A 177 -12.14 2.58 3.63
N THR A 178 -10.95 3.06 4.01
CA THR A 178 -10.50 4.43 3.74
C THR A 178 -10.38 4.70 2.24
N ILE A 179 -9.88 3.73 1.46
CA ILE A 179 -9.83 3.82 0.00
C ILE A 179 -11.24 3.97 -0.59
N GLY A 180 -12.21 3.17 -0.10
CA GLY A 180 -13.61 3.25 -0.54
C GLY A 180 -14.25 4.60 -0.22
N GLU A 181 -14.06 5.12 1.01
CA GLU A 181 -14.56 6.42 1.43
C GLU A 181 -13.93 7.57 0.63
N ARG A 182 -12.62 7.51 0.39
CA ARG A 182 -11.92 8.48 -0.45
C ARG A 182 -12.49 8.48 -1.87
N PHE A 183 -12.64 7.31 -2.46
CA PHE A 183 -13.22 7.18 -3.79
C PHE A 183 -14.60 7.81 -3.90
N GLN A 184 -15.47 7.56 -2.92
CA GLN A 184 -16.81 8.17 -2.89
C GLN A 184 -16.75 9.70 -2.76
N ARG A 185 -15.87 10.24 -1.91
CA ARG A 185 -15.66 11.68 -1.77
C ARG A 185 -15.21 12.31 -3.09
N GLU A 186 -14.18 11.73 -3.72
CA GLU A 186 -13.64 12.22 -4.99
C GLU A 186 -14.67 12.13 -6.12
N GLN A 187 -15.46 11.07 -6.18
CA GLN A 187 -16.54 10.91 -7.14
C GLN A 187 -17.64 11.97 -6.97
N THR A 188 -18.02 12.28 -5.73
CA THR A 188 -19.00 13.31 -5.43
C THR A 188 -18.47 14.69 -5.85
N GLN A 189 -17.26 15.04 -5.47
CA GLN A 189 -16.63 16.31 -5.85
C GLN A 189 -16.52 16.47 -7.37
N LEU A 190 -16.18 15.39 -8.08
CA LEU A 190 -16.11 15.40 -9.54
C LEU A 190 -17.49 15.62 -10.17
N ARG A 191 -18.53 14.95 -9.65
CA ARG A 191 -19.92 15.15 -10.11
C ARG A 191 -20.39 16.60 -9.90
N GLU A 192 -20.10 17.17 -8.74
CA GLU A 192 -20.43 18.56 -8.43
C GLU A 192 -19.70 19.52 -9.38
N ALA A 193 -18.41 19.34 -9.58
CA ALA A 193 -17.62 20.17 -10.49
C ALA A 193 -18.12 20.08 -11.94
N LEU A 194 -18.45 18.87 -12.41
CA LEU A 194 -19.01 18.66 -13.74
C LEU A 194 -20.40 19.26 -13.90
N SER A 195 -21.27 19.16 -12.89
CA SER A 195 -22.60 19.76 -12.94
C SER A 195 -22.54 21.28 -13.02
N LEU A 196 -21.63 21.92 -12.27
CA LEU A 196 -21.38 23.38 -12.37
C LEU A 196 -20.86 23.75 -13.75
N TRP A 197 -19.87 23.02 -14.25
CA TRP A 197 -19.33 23.28 -15.60
C TRP A 197 -20.40 23.17 -16.69
N LEU A 198 -21.29 22.16 -16.61
CA LEU A 198 -22.40 22.00 -17.57
C LEU A 198 -23.42 23.15 -17.48
N GLN A 199 -23.66 23.72 -16.30
CA GLN A 199 -24.54 24.87 -16.11
C GLN A 199 -23.97 26.17 -16.73
N GLU A 200 -22.63 26.30 -16.75
CA GLU A 200 -21.92 27.45 -17.30
C GLU A 200 -21.83 27.42 -18.84
N GLN A 201 -22.02 26.24 -19.46
CA GLN A 201 -21.97 26.11 -20.92
C GLN A 201 -23.24 26.72 -21.56
N PRO A 202 -23.10 27.55 -22.61
CA PRO A 202 -24.28 28.02 -23.36
C PRO A 202 -25.00 26.79 -23.94
N ARG A 203 -26.33 26.73 -23.76
CA ARG A 203 -27.18 25.65 -24.27
C ARG A 203 -26.97 25.52 -25.80
N GLN A 204 -26.11 24.64 -26.21
CA GLN A 204 -26.13 24.05 -27.55
C GLN A 204 -27.16 22.91 -27.53
N ASP A 205 -27.92 22.74 -28.61
CA ASP A 205 -29.06 21.82 -28.74
C ASP A 205 -28.78 20.33 -28.48
N ASN A 206 -27.55 19.95 -28.10
CA ASN A 206 -27.18 18.62 -27.70
C ASN A 206 -27.02 18.56 -26.16
N ALA A 207 -28.12 18.43 -25.44
CA ALA A 207 -28.09 18.26 -24.00
C ALA A 207 -27.42 16.89 -23.65
N VAL A 208 -26.30 16.96 -22.91
CA VAL A 208 -25.75 15.78 -22.25
C VAL A 208 -26.74 15.31 -21.20
N THR A 209 -27.39 14.17 -21.47
CA THR A 209 -28.53 13.69 -20.68
C THR A 209 -28.12 12.78 -19.53
N ASP A 210 -26.93 12.19 -19.57
CA ASP A 210 -26.47 11.31 -18.50
C ASP A 210 -24.94 11.33 -18.37
N LEU A 211 -24.46 11.42 -17.13
CA LEU A 211 -23.05 11.42 -16.76
C LEU A 211 -22.74 10.16 -15.96
N LYS A 212 -22.00 9.24 -16.56
CA LYS A 212 -21.52 8.06 -15.86
C LYS A 212 -20.04 8.23 -15.53
N ILE A 213 -19.74 8.18 -14.24
CA ILE A 213 -18.37 8.27 -13.73
C ILE A 213 -17.95 6.92 -13.21
N SER A 214 -16.88 6.34 -13.77
CA SER A 214 -16.30 5.09 -13.33
C SER A 214 -14.80 5.24 -13.05
N ASN A 215 -14.21 4.33 -12.28
CA ASN A 215 -12.76 4.30 -12.08
C ASN A 215 -12.03 4.00 -13.38
N ALA A 216 -10.99 4.77 -13.67
CA ALA A 216 -10.03 4.38 -14.70
C ALA A 216 -9.19 3.18 -14.22
N ASP A 217 -8.76 2.36 -15.16
CA ASP A 217 -7.88 1.23 -14.89
C ASP A 217 -6.54 1.71 -14.31
N GLU A 218 -6.27 1.37 -13.04
CA GLU A 218 -5.06 1.79 -12.32
C GLU A 218 -3.81 0.98 -12.74
N SER A 219 -3.92 0.08 -13.72
CA SER A 219 -2.82 -0.83 -14.10
C SER A 219 -1.57 -0.13 -14.62
N GLN A 220 -1.66 1.14 -15.01
CA GLN A 220 -0.59 1.86 -15.70
C GLN A 220 0.10 3.00 -14.92
N ALA A 221 -0.35 3.36 -13.71
CA ALA A 221 0.24 4.50 -13.00
C ALA A 221 0.43 4.26 -11.49
N PRO A 222 1.66 3.99 -11.02
CA PRO A 222 1.93 3.62 -9.62
C PRO A 222 1.74 4.73 -8.58
N LEU A 223 1.59 5.99 -8.96
CA LEU A 223 1.67 7.13 -8.02
C LEU A 223 0.67 8.27 -8.30
N ARG A 224 -0.35 8.05 -9.11
CA ARG A 224 -1.33 9.11 -9.42
C ARG A 224 -2.57 9.03 -8.51
N PRO A 225 -3.22 10.17 -8.20
CA PRO A 225 -4.53 10.19 -7.58
C PRO A 225 -5.51 9.36 -8.41
N ALA A 226 -6.62 8.93 -7.79
CA ALA A 226 -7.64 8.14 -8.46
C ALA A 226 -7.99 8.76 -9.82
N SER A 227 -7.97 7.95 -10.86
CA SER A 227 -8.34 8.38 -12.20
C SER A 227 -9.76 7.91 -12.49
N PHE A 228 -10.57 8.79 -13.07
CA PHE A 228 -11.97 8.50 -13.40
C PHE A 228 -12.15 8.52 -14.90
N VAL A 229 -12.99 7.63 -15.41
CA VAL A 229 -13.51 7.69 -16.78
C VAL A 229 -14.88 8.34 -16.73
N ILE A 230 -15.07 9.37 -17.56
CA ILE A 230 -16.32 10.09 -17.70
C ILE A 230 -16.92 9.71 -19.04
N GLU A 231 -18.06 9.05 -19.00
CA GLU A 231 -18.86 8.77 -20.18
C GLU A 231 -19.99 9.82 -20.26
N MET A 232 -20.00 10.57 -21.34
CA MET A 232 -21.07 11.55 -21.62
C MET A 232 -21.92 11.01 -22.76
N ASN A 233 -23.17 10.66 -22.46
CA ASN A 233 -24.14 10.26 -23.45
C ASN A 233 -24.86 11.49 -23.96
N GLY A 234 -24.52 11.96 -25.16
CA GLY A 234 -25.26 12.95 -25.90
C GLY A 234 -26.29 12.26 -26.81
N ALA A 235 -27.51 12.79 -26.84
CA ALA A 235 -28.45 12.40 -27.89
C ALA A 235 -27.92 12.91 -29.24
N CYS A 236 -27.76 12.04 -30.24
CA CYS A 236 -27.50 12.38 -31.64
C CYS A 236 -28.77 12.94 -32.25
#